data_4cbde05467e1222a8652894e1ad2913f
#
_entry.id   4cbde05467e1222a8652894e1ad2913f
#
_cell.length_a   1.000
_cell.length_b   1.000
_cell.length_c   1.000
_cell.angle_alpha   90.00
_cell.angle_beta   90.00
_cell.angle_gamma   90.00
#
_symmetry.space_group_name_H-M   'P 1'
#
loop_
_entity.id
_entity.type
_entity.pdbx_description
1 polymer ?
#
loop_
_entity_poly.entity_id
_entity_poly.type
_entity_poly.pdbx_seq_one_letter_code
_entity_poly.pdbx_strand_id
1 'polypeptide(L)'
;MKANIEVICYKYKPLKDGTLPLMLRVTKDRKRKYVSLGLSLHEKFWDFEKGKPKRNCPNKEQIERLIAAKTAEYNDLILEMTSQQREYTVETLVSHFHNQVRCATVVELYDKLIDDMKRGGKLGNAGVYKYSRTSLLKFTGQRLQIPFSDIDAVWLRRYENWLRTSGCGDTTISQLFRTLRSVFNKAVELQLVKRDYYPFDAYKVSKFDTRTKKRAIAKEDVRKVIALDLSQGYPSERLARDIFVFSYFGAGINFAD
;
A
#
# COMPACT_ATOMS: atom_id res chain seq x y z
N MET A 1 -10.35 -26.40 18.96
CA MET A 1 -10.62 -27.26 17.76
C MET A 1 -9.89 -26.72 16.55
N LYS A 2 -9.40 -27.60 15.65
CA LYS A 2 -8.75 -27.20 14.38
C LYS A 2 -9.82 -26.66 13.41
N ALA A 3 -9.50 -25.60 12.65
CA ALA A 3 -10.39 -25.11 11.63
C ALA A 3 -10.49 -26.11 10.45
N ASN A 4 -11.68 -26.27 9.89
CA ASN A 4 -11.92 -27.06 8.68
C ASN A 4 -12.18 -26.15 7.49
N ILE A 5 -11.57 -26.51 6.34
CA ILE A 5 -11.66 -25.75 5.10
C ILE A 5 -12.23 -26.65 4.01
N GLU A 6 -13.23 -26.16 3.33
CA GLU A 6 -13.95 -26.92 2.32
C GLU A 6 -14.39 -26.01 1.18
N VAL A 7 -14.22 -26.47 -0.05
CA VAL A 7 -14.71 -25.73 -1.22
C VAL A 7 -16.12 -26.17 -1.57
N ILE A 8 -16.99 -25.22 -1.76
CA ILE A 8 -18.38 -25.45 -2.11
C ILE A 8 -18.82 -24.61 -3.30
N CYS A 9 -19.71 -25.14 -4.09
CA CYS A 9 -20.46 -24.40 -5.08
C CYS A 9 -21.74 -23.86 -4.39
N TYR A 10 -21.85 -22.52 -4.24
CA TYR A 10 -22.84 -21.90 -3.36
C TYR A 10 -24.18 -21.68 -4.07
N LYS A 11 -25.16 -22.52 -3.79
CA LYS A 11 -26.48 -22.54 -4.45
C LYS A 11 -27.40 -21.37 -4.08
N TYR A 12 -27.22 -20.79 -2.88
CA TYR A 12 -28.20 -19.84 -2.33
C TYR A 12 -28.14 -18.44 -2.92
N LYS A 13 -27.13 -18.14 -3.74
CA LYS A 13 -26.96 -16.83 -4.37
C LYS A 13 -26.37 -16.98 -5.77
N PRO A 14 -27.14 -17.42 -6.77
CA PRO A 14 -26.68 -17.48 -8.15
C PRO A 14 -26.34 -16.08 -8.67
N LEU A 15 -25.40 -16.01 -9.59
CA LEU A 15 -25.02 -14.79 -10.29
C LEU A 15 -26.05 -14.45 -11.37
N LYS A 16 -25.95 -13.23 -11.92
CA LYS A 16 -26.89 -12.73 -12.95
C LYS A 16 -26.91 -13.58 -14.23
N ASP A 17 -25.82 -14.30 -14.51
CA ASP A 17 -25.64 -15.20 -15.65
C ASP A 17 -26.09 -16.65 -15.37
N GLY A 18 -26.72 -16.89 -14.21
CA GLY A 18 -27.18 -18.22 -13.79
C GLY A 18 -26.07 -19.16 -13.31
N THR A 19 -24.84 -18.70 -13.18
CA THR A 19 -23.76 -19.48 -12.61
C THR A 19 -23.75 -19.40 -11.08
N LEU A 20 -23.16 -20.40 -10.43
CA LEU A 20 -23.03 -20.46 -8.98
C LEU A 20 -21.59 -20.14 -8.58
N PRO A 21 -21.36 -19.22 -7.62
CA PRO A 21 -20.01 -18.89 -7.19
C PRO A 21 -19.38 -20.04 -6.42
N LEU A 22 -18.10 -20.28 -6.68
CA LEU A 22 -17.26 -21.16 -5.87
C LEU A 22 -16.80 -20.42 -4.63
N MET A 23 -17.07 -20.98 -3.47
CA MET A 23 -16.74 -20.40 -2.17
C MET A 23 -15.89 -21.37 -1.36
N LEU A 24 -14.92 -20.83 -0.64
CA LEU A 24 -14.22 -21.54 0.39
C LEU A 24 -14.95 -21.37 1.71
N ARG A 25 -15.41 -22.47 2.30
CA ARG A 25 -16.09 -22.48 3.59
C ARG A 25 -15.08 -22.78 4.68
N VAL A 26 -14.87 -21.81 5.57
CA VAL A 26 -14.01 -21.96 6.76
C VAL A 26 -14.93 -22.19 7.96
N THR A 27 -14.71 -23.28 8.68
CA THR A 27 -15.50 -23.65 9.87
C THR A 27 -14.58 -23.85 11.06
N LYS A 28 -14.87 -23.20 12.18
CA LYS A 28 -14.21 -23.43 13.48
C LYS A 28 -15.18 -23.10 14.61
N ASP A 29 -15.20 -23.91 15.66
CA ASP A 29 -15.99 -23.70 16.87
C ASP A 29 -17.48 -23.38 16.55
N ARG A 30 -18.09 -24.17 15.63
CA ARG A 30 -19.47 -24.03 15.13
C ARG A 30 -19.76 -22.75 14.34
N LYS A 31 -18.76 -21.84 14.18
CA LYS A 31 -18.90 -20.65 13.32
C LYS A 31 -18.45 -20.97 11.90
N ARG A 32 -19.14 -20.37 10.92
CA ARG A 32 -18.86 -20.55 9.49
C ARG A 32 -18.74 -19.21 8.80
N LYS A 33 -17.75 -19.09 7.92
CA LYS A 33 -17.60 -17.97 6.99
C LYS A 33 -17.31 -18.48 5.59
N TYR A 34 -17.69 -17.69 4.61
CA TYR A 34 -17.53 -18.02 3.20
C TYR A 34 -16.63 -16.98 2.54
N VAL A 35 -15.64 -17.43 1.78
CA VAL A 35 -14.73 -16.58 1.02
C VAL A 35 -14.87 -16.92 -0.45
N SER A 36 -15.10 -15.93 -1.30
CA SER A 36 -15.19 -16.15 -2.74
C SER A 36 -13.83 -16.53 -3.33
N LEU A 37 -13.83 -17.53 -4.20
CA LEU A 37 -12.64 -17.89 -4.98
C LEU A 37 -12.51 -17.08 -6.27
N GLY A 38 -13.45 -16.15 -6.54
CA GLY A 38 -13.47 -15.35 -7.76
C GLY A 38 -13.88 -16.14 -9.01
N LEU A 39 -14.36 -17.36 -8.85
CA LEU A 39 -14.82 -18.23 -9.91
C LEU A 39 -16.29 -18.58 -9.73
N SER A 40 -16.98 -18.85 -10.85
CA SER A 40 -18.34 -19.36 -10.87
C SER A 40 -18.47 -20.49 -11.89
N LEU A 41 -19.38 -21.41 -11.64
CA LEU A 41 -19.66 -22.57 -12.50
C LEU A 41 -21.16 -22.77 -12.63
N HIS A 42 -21.60 -23.28 -13.79
CA HIS A 42 -22.94 -23.82 -13.90
C HIS A 42 -23.10 -25.08 -13.04
N GLU A 43 -24.24 -25.22 -12.39
CA GLU A 43 -24.56 -26.34 -11.51
C GLU A 43 -24.30 -27.71 -12.15
N LYS A 44 -24.51 -27.86 -13.44
CA LYS A 44 -24.25 -29.08 -14.21
C LYS A 44 -22.79 -29.54 -14.20
N PHE A 45 -21.86 -28.65 -13.97
CA PHE A 45 -20.42 -28.92 -13.99
C PHE A 45 -19.82 -29.20 -12.62
N TRP A 46 -20.61 -29.09 -11.53
CA TRP A 46 -20.15 -29.35 -10.18
C TRP A 46 -20.71 -30.66 -9.63
N ASP A 47 -19.87 -31.45 -9.01
CA ASP A 47 -20.24 -32.64 -8.26
C ASP A 47 -20.39 -32.27 -6.78
N PHE A 48 -21.63 -32.20 -6.31
CA PHE A 48 -21.95 -31.78 -4.95
C PHE A 48 -21.61 -32.83 -3.89
N GLU A 49 -21.54 -34.11 -4.27
CA GLU A 49 -21.17 -35.19 -3.34
C GLU A 49 -19.67 -35.20 -3.10
N LYS A 50 -18.88 -35.04 -4.19
CA LYS A 50 -17.41 -35.06 -4.15
C LYS A 50 -16.80 -33.70 -3.90
N GLY A 51 -17.56 -32.60 -3.96
CA GLY A 51 -17.05 -31.24 -3.82
C GLY A 51 -16.02 -30.86 -4.89
N LYS A 52 -16.17 -31.34 -6.13
CA LYS A 52 -15.19 -31.18 -7.22
C LYS A 52 -15.88 -30.87 -8.56
N PRO A 53 -15.16 -30.26 -9.51
CA PRO A 53 -15.64 -30.15 -10.88
C PRO A 53 -15.81 -31.52 -11.52
N LYS A 54 -16.89 -31.71 -12.27
CA LYS A 54 -17.15 -32.94 -13.04
C LYS A 54 -16.18 -33.08 -14.21
N ARG A 55 -16.08 -34.28 -14.80
CA ARG A 55 -15.18 -34.57 -15.93
C ARG A 55 -15.43 -33.69 -17.14
N ASN A 56 -16.68 -33.33 -17.41
CA ASN A 56 -17.13 -32.49 -18.52
C ASN A 56 -17.07 -30.98 -18.21
N CYS A 57 -16.45 -30.57 -17.09
CA CYS A 57 -16.32 -29.17 -16.75
C CYS A 57 -15.27 -28.49 -17.65
N PRO A 58 -15.60 -27.35 -18.30
CA PRO A 58 -14.61 -26.55 -19.03
C PRO A 58 -13.48 -26.10 -18.08
N ASN A 59 -12.23 -26.15 -18.55
CA ASN A 59 -11.04 -25.74 -17.75
C ASN A 59 -10.90 -26.46 -16.40
N LYS A 60 -11.37 -27.70 -16.30
CA LYS A 60 -11.39 -28.49 -15.05
C LYS A 60 -10.05 -28.47 -14.33
N GLU A 61 -8.94 -28.78 -15.03
CA GLU A 61 -7.61 -28.84 -14.42
C GLU A 61 -7.16 -27.51 -13.82
N GLN A 62 -7.46 -26.41 -14.51
CA GLN A 62 -7.12 -25.06 -14.03
C GLN A 62 -7.91 -24.71 -12.77
N ILE A 63 -9.19 -25.06 -12.74
CA ILE A 63 -10.07 -24.87 -11.58
C ILE A 63 -9.59 -25.71 -10.40
N GLU A 64 -9.27 -26.98 -10.63
CA GLU A 64 -8.74 -27.88 -9.59
C GLU A 64 -7.40 -27.39 -9.03
N ARG A 65 -6.49 -26.91 -9.89
CA ARG A 65 -5.22 -26.28 -9.45
C ARG A 65 -5.45 -25.05 -8.59
N LEU A 66 -6.39 -24.18 -8.98
CA LEU A 66 -6.72 -22.98 -8.20
C LEU A 66 -7.36 -23.33 -6.87
N ILE A 67 -8.25 -24.31 -6.83
CA ILE A 67 -8.87 -24.83 -5.61
C ILE A 67 -7.78 -25.39 -4.68
N ALA A 68 -6.88 -26.22 -5.21
CA ALA A 68 -5.79 -26.80 -4.44
C ALA A 68 -4.84 -25.75 -3.87
N ALA A 69 -4.44 -24.78 -4.70
CA ALA A 69 -3.57 -23.67 -4.28
C ALA A 69 -4.21 -22.84 -3.15
N LYS A 70 -5.49 -22.47 -3.30
CA LYS A 70 -6.19 -21.71 -2.27
C LYS A 70 -6.44 -22.49 -0.99
N THR A 71 -6.73 -23.78 -1.09
CA THR A 71 -6.90 -24.63 0.09
C THR A 71 -5.57 -24.81 0.83
N ALA A 72 -4.45 -24.98 0.10
CA ALA A 72 -3.12 -25.06 0.69
C ALA A 72 -2.76 -23.76 1.44
N GLU A 73 -2.97 -22.59 0.82
CA GLU A 73 -2.69 -21.28 1.41
C GLU A 73 -3.38 -21.10 2.78
N TYR A 74 -4.65 -21.51 2.89
CA TYR A 74 -5.38 -21.45 4.16
C TYR A 74 -4.89 -22.49 5.18
N ASN A 75 -4.54 -23.69 4.73
CA ASN A 75 -3.99 -24.74 5.61
C ASN A 75 -2.62 -24.32 6.18
N ASP A 76 -1.77 -23.71 5.35
CA ASP A 76 -0.45 -23.20 5.77
C ASP A 76 -0.60 -22.10 6.83
N LEU A 77 -1.54 -21.18 6.65
CA LEU A 77 -1.85 -20.15 7.66
C LEU A 77 -2.34 -20.76 8.97
N ILE A 78 -3.23 -21.75 8.91
CA ILE A 78 -3.72 -22.46 10.10
C ILE A 78 -2.56 -23.17 10.80
N LEU A 79 -1.66 -23.78 10.03
CA LEU A 79 -0.49 -24.46 10.57
C LEU A 79 0.47 -23.49 11.23
N GLU A 80 0.72 -22.34 10.60
CA GLU A 80 1.55 -21.27 11.15
C GLU A 80 0.97 -20.73 12.46
N MET A 81 -0.31 -20.38 12.49
CA MET A 81 -0.96 -19.89 13.72
C MET A 81 -0.96 -20.95 14.83
N THR A 82 -1.13 -22.21 14.46
CA THR A 82 -1.12 -23.31 15.43
C THR A 82 0.29 -23.54 15.98
N SER A 83 1.33 -23.49 15.14
CA SER A 83 2.73 -23.65 15.56
C SER A 83 3.20 -22.52 16.48
N GLN A 84 2.70 -21.31 16.26
CA GLN A 84 2.97 -20.15 17.10
C GLN A 84 2.10 -20.08 18.37
N GLN A 85 1.28 -21.11 18.62
CA GLN A 85 0.30 -21.16 19.74
C GLN A 85 -0.62 -19.92 19.81
N ARG A 86 -0.88 -19.29 18.66
CA ARG A 86 -1.80 -18.16 18.58
C ARG A 86 -3.23 -18.63 18.51
N GLU A 87 -4.07 -18.08 19.36
CA GLU A 87 -5.50 -18.25 19.21
C GLU A 87 -6.00 -17.51 17.97
N TYR A 88 -6.81 -18.21 17.15
CA TYR A 88 -7.40 -17.62 15.97
C TYR A 88 -8.89 -17.96 15.87
N THR A 89 -9.67 -17.06 15.33
CA THR A 89 -11.09 -17.24 15.04
C THR A 89 -11.32 -17.39 13.53
N VAL A 90 -12.51 -17.76 13.12
CA VAL A 90 -12.89 -17.78 11.69
C VAL A 90 -12.77 -16.37 11.10
N GLU A 91 -13.15 -15.36 11.87
CA GLU A 91 -13.05 -13.95 11.48
C GLU A 91 -11.58 -13.55 11.21
N THR A 92 -10.65 -13.97 12.09
CA THR A 92 -9.21 -13.67 11.92
C THR A 92 -8.66 -14.32 10.66
N LEU A 93 -9.00 -15.60 10.41
CA LEU A 93 -8.58 -16.31 9.20
C LEU A 93 -9.11 -15.64 7.94
N VAL A 94 -10.41 -15.30 7.92
CA VAL A 94 -11.03 -14.67 6.77
C VAL A 94 -10.53 -13.24 6.56
N SER A 95 -10.34 -12.45 7.62
CA SER A 95 -9.84 -11.08 7.52
C SER A 95 -8.39 -11.02 7.03
N HIS A 96 -7.56 -12.00 7.36
CA HIS A 96 -6.20 -12.11 6.82
C HIS A 96 -6.21 -12.13 5.29
N PHE A 97 -7.11 -12.90 4.69
CA PHE A 97 -7.24 -12.98 3.23
C PHE A 97 -8.08 -11.83 2.63
N HIS A 98 -9.08 -11.32 3.34
CA HIS A 98 -9.84 -10.15 2.88
C HIS A 98 -8.99 -8.88 2.88
N ASN A 99 -8.06 -8.73 3.81
CA ASN A 99 -7.14 -7.60 3.82
C ASN A 99 -6.11 -7.68 2.69
N GLN A 100 -5.74 -8.90 2.23
CA GLN A 100 -4.93 -9.08 1.03
C GLN A 100 -5.66 -8.66 -0.25
N VAL A 101 -6.98 -8.89 -0.35
CA VAL A 101 -7.79 -8.60 -1.56
C VAL A 101 -8.21 -7.13 -1.64
N ARG A 102 -8.19 -6.36 -0.53
CA ARG A 102 -8.69 -4.97 -0.51
C ARG A 102 -7.75 -3.90 -1.07
N CYS A 103 -6.50 -4.23 -1.35
CA CYS A 103 -5.56 -3.31 -1.99
C CYS A 103 -4.85 -4.03 -3.14
N ALA A 104 -5.57 -4.28 -4.23
CA ALA A 104 -5.00 -4.96 -5.41
C ALA A 104 -4.06 -4.03 -6.21
N THR A 105 -4.20 -2.72 -6.04
CA THR A 105 -3.48 -1.70 -6.82
C THR A 105 -2.64 -0.79 -5.94
N VAL A 106 -1.66 -0.15 -6.58
CA VAL A 106 -0.78 0.81 -5.95
C VAL A 106 -1.57 1.98 -5.36
N VAL A 107 -2.58 2.48 -6.09
CA VAL A 107 -3.39 3.62 -5.66
C VAL A 107 -4.20 3.31 -4.41
N GLU A 108 -4.81 2.12 -4.36
CA GLU A 108 -5.61 1.71 -3.20
C GLU A 108 -4.78 1.62 -1.92
N LEU A 109 -3.53 1.13 -2.03
CA LEU A 109 -2.64 1.10 -0.86
C LEU A 109 -2.20 2.50 -0.44
N TYR A 110 -1.90 3.40 -1.40
CA TYR A 110 -1.61 4.80 -1.08
C TYR A 110 -2.78 5.45 -0.34
N ASP A 111 -4.02 5.30 -0.84
CA ASP A 111 -5.20 5.88 -0.22
C ASP A 111 -5.42 5.37 1.20
N LYS A 112 -5.30 4.05 1.39
CA LYS A 112 -5.37 3.44 2.72
C LYS A 112 -4.32 4.01 3.68
N LEU A 113 -3.04 4.06 3.26
CA LEU A 113 -1.96 4.57 4.10
C LEU A 113 -2.13 6.05 4.44
N ILE A 114 -2.59 6.87 3.49
CA ILE A 114 -2.89 8.30 3.71
C ILE A 114 -3.99 8.46 4.75
N ASP A 115 -5.07 7.68 4.65
CA ASP A 115 -6.19 7.76 5.58
C ASP A 115 -5.81 7.24 6.99
N ASP A 116 -5.00 6.20 7.07
CA ASP A 116 -4.47 5.70 8.35
C ASP A 116 -3.57 6.74 9.04
N MET A 117 -2.71 7.42 8.25
CA MET A 117 -1.86 8.51 8.77
C MET A 117 -2.68 9.70 9.27
N LYS A 118 -3.72 10.11 8.54
CA LYS A 118 -4.62 11.19 8.96
C LYS A 118 -5.34 10.84 10.26
N ARG A 119 -5.90 9.63 10.36
CA ARG A 119 -6.56 9.14 11.58
C ARG A 119 -5.60 9.08 12.77
N GLY A 120 -4.33 8.77 12.52
CA GLY A 120 -3.27 8.77 13.53
C GLY A 120 -2.65 10.15 13.81
N GLY A 121 -3.21 11.27 13.31
CA GLY A 121 -2.71 12.62 13.53
C GLY A 121 -1.41 12.97 12.79
N LYS A 122 -0.87 12.08 11.94
CA LYS A 122 0.39 12.26 11.21
C LYS A 122 0.19 13.03 9.91
N LEU A 123 -0.33 14.26 10.00
CA LEU A 123 -0.77 15.06 8.86
C LEU A 123 0.38 15.40 7.89
N GLY A 124 1.58 15.71 8.41
CA GLY A 124 2.78 15.99 7.59
C GLY A 124 3.15 14.78 6.71
N ASN A 125 3.20 13.59 7.29
CA ASN A 125 3.48 12.36 6.54
C ASN A 125 2.38 12.05 5.52
N ALA A 126 1.12 12.22 5.88
CA ALA A 126 -0.01 12.07 4.96
C ALA A 126 0.12 13.00 3.74
N GLY A 127 0.59 14.24 3.95
CA GLY A 127 0.91 15.19 2.88
C GLY A 127 1.99 14.69 1.93
N VAL A 128 3.09 14.14 2.45
CA VAL A 128 4.18 13.56 1.66
C VAL A 128 3.68 12.39 0.79
N TYR A 129 2.89 11.48 1.37
CA TYR A 129 2.31 10.36 0.63
C TYR A 129 1.31 10.82 -0.43
N LYS A 130 0.45 11.81 -0.12
CA LYS A 130 -0.47 12.43 -1.09
C LYS A 130 0.28 13.05 -2.26
N TYR A 131 1.39 13.76 -1.99
CA TYR A 131 2.23 14.35 -3.03
C TYR A 131 2.84 13.27 -3.94
N SER A 132 3.40 12.21 -3.35
CA SER A 132 3.96 11.08 -4.09
C SER A 132 2.89 10.38 -4.97
N ARG A 133 1.70 10.10 -4.41
CA ARG A 133 0.57 9.55 -5.16
C ARG A 133 0.17 10.43 -6.35
N THR A 134 0.08 11.75 -6.13
CA THR A 134 -0.29 12.71 -7.18
C THR A 134 0.76 12.74 -8.30
N SER A 135 2.04 12.67 -7.96
CA SER A 135 3.12 12.59 -8.94
C SER A 135 3.02 11.33 -9.81
N LEU A 136 2.76 10.18 -9.18
CA LEU A 136 2.56 8.91 -9.90
C LEU A 136 1.34 8.95 -10.82
N LEU A 137 0.22 9.52 -10.36
CA LEU A 137 -0.97 9.72 -11.20
C LEU A 137 -0.69 10.59 -12.43
N LYS A 138 0.07 11.66 -12.28
CA LYS A 138 0.48 12.52 -13.41
C LYS A 138 1.35 11.74 -14.41
N PHE A 139 2.32 10.97 -13.92
CA PHE A 139 3.18 10.16 -14.76
C PHE A 139 2.41 9.08 -15.54
N THR A 140 1.43 8.45 -14.93
CA THR A 140 0.65 7.37 -15.56
C THR A 140 -0.58 7.86 -16.32
N GLY A 141 -0.76 9.18 -16.49
CA GLY A 141 -1.93 9.76 -17.17
C GLY A 141 -3.25 9.42 -16.47
N GLN A 142 -3.30 9.51 -15.13
CA GLN A 142 -4.44 9.19 -14.28
C GLN A 142 -4.81 7.69 -14.20
N ARG A 143 -3.95 6.80 -14.72
CA ARG A 143 -4.18 5.34 -14.78
C ARG A 143 -3.32 4.59 -13.76
N LEU A 144 -3.30 5.00 -12.50
CA LEU A 144 -2.50 4.34 -11.45
C LEU A 144 -3.21 3.09 -10.84
N GLN A 145 -4.23 2.56 -11.50
CA GLN A 145 -4.84 1.27 -11.12
C GLN A 145 -4.01 0.09 -11.64
N ILE A 146 -2.70 0.13 -11.37
CA ILE A 146 -1.76 -0.91 -11.76
C ILE A 146 -1.40 -1.77 -10.54
N PRO A 147 -1.23 -3.08 -10.72
CA PRO A 147 -0.73 -3.94 -9.66
C PRO A 147 0.75 -3.62 -9.37
N PHE A 148 1.21 -3.96 -8.18
CA PHE A 148 2.61 -3.77 -7.79
C PHE A 148 3.59 -4.56 -8.65
N SER A 149 3.16 -5.70 -9.22
CA SER A 149 3.97 -6.53 -10.13
C SER A 149 4.39 -5.82 -11.41
N ASP A 150 3.65 -4.79 -11.84
CA ASP A 150 3.91 -4.06 -13.09
C ASP A 150 4.97 -2.95 -12.90
N ILE A 151 5.32 -2.65 -11.65
CA ILE A 151 6.34 -1.66 -11.32
C ILE A 151 7.68 -2.37 -11.13
N ASP A 152 8.41 -2.52 -12.21
CA ASP A 152 9.77 -3.07 -12.24
C ASP A 152 10.86 -1.97 -12.24
N ALA A 153 12.13 -2.37 -12.30
CA ALA A 153 13.25 -1.43 -12.35
C ALA A 153 13.26 -0.58 -13.64
N VAL A 154 12.69 -1.09 -14.74
CA VAL A 154 12.57 -0.35 -16.01
C VAL A 154 11.52 0.72 -15.87
N TRP A 155 10.38 0.38 -15.29
CA TRP A 155 9.32 1.34 -14.99
C TRP A 155 9.82 2.47 -14.07
N LEU A 156 10.61 2.14 -13.02
CA LEU A 156 11.21 3.14 -12.13
C LEU A 156 12.16 4.09 -12.86
N ARG A 157 12.99 3.59 -13.81
CA ARG A 157 13.85 4.44 -14.65
C ARG A 157 13.02 5.38 -15.54
N ARG A 158 11.92 4.91 -16.12
CA ARG A 158 11.00 5.74 -16.92
C ARG A 158 10.38 6.84 -16.07
N TYR A 159 9.96 6.54 -14.85
CA TYR A 159 9.44 7.52 -13.91
C TYR A 159 10.49 8.56 -13.51
N GLU A 160 11.74 8.13 -13.24
CA GLU A 160 12.86 9.05 -12.98
C GLU A 160 13.09 10.01 -14.14
N ASN A 161 13.18 9.48 -15.36
CA ASN A 161 13.39 10.30 -16.56
C ASN A 161 12.28 11.32 -16.74
N TRP A 162 11.03 10.92 -16.55
CA TRP A 162 9.89 11.82 -16.58
C TRP A 162 9.99 12.94 -15.53
N LEU A 163 10.37 12.63 -14.31
CA LEU A 163 10.58 13.62 -13.25
C LEU A 163 11.69 14.61 -13.61
N ARG A 164 12.81 14.12 -14.16
CA ARG A 164 13.92 14.98 -14.61
C ARG A 164 13.49 15.91 -15.75
N THR A 165 12.79 15.39 -16.72
CA THR A 165 12.22 16.19 -17.83
C THR A 165 11.21 17.23 -17.32
N SER A 166 10.52 16.94 -16.24
CA SER A 166 9.62 17.88 -15.56
C SER A 166 10.34 18.90 -14.65
N GLY A 167 11.68 18.94 -14.67
CA GLY A 167 12.48 19.90 -13.90
C GLY A 167 12.67 19.56 -12.43
N CYS A 168 12.38 18.33 -11.99
CA CYS A 168 12.56 17.93 -10.60
C CYS A 168 14.05 17.73 -10.29
N GLY A 169 14.52 18.35 -9.20
CA GLY A 169 15.88 18.13 -8.66
C GLY A 169 15.99 16.81 -7.88
N ASP A 170 17.24 16.36 -7.67
CA ASP A 170 17.55 15.08 -7.02
C ASP A 170 16.92 14.92 -5.63
N THR A 171 16.84 15.99 -4.84
CA THR A 171 16.18 15.95 -3.53
C THR A 171 14.70 15.56 -3.63
N THR A 172 13.98 16.16 -4.57
CA THR A 172 12.56 15.87 -4.81
C THR A 172 12.38 14.43 -5.33
N ILE A 173 13.22 14.04 -6.31
CA ILE A 173 13.20 12.69 -6.87
C ILE A 173 13.48 11.67 -5.77
N SER A 174 14.52 11.88 -4.96
CA SER A 174 14.85 11.00 -3.83
C SER A 174 13.68 10.85 -2.87
N GLN A 175 13.00 11.94 -2.52
CA GLN A 175 11.84 11.90 -1.62
C GLN A 175 10.70 11.07 -2.21
N LEU A 176 10.35 11.29 -3.48
CA LEU A 176 9.31 10.53 -4.18
C LEU A 176 9.63 9.02 -4.22
N PHE A 177 10.87 8.67 -4.54
CA PHE A 177 11.30 7.28 -4.60
C PHE A 177 11.40 6.62 -3.21
N ARG A 178 11.82 7.34 -2.17
CA ARG A 178 11.80 6.84 -0.79
C ARG A 178 10.36 6.55 -0.34
N THR A 179 9.42 7.44 -0.68
CA THR A 179 8.01 7.24 -0.36
C THR A 179 7.44 6.03 -1.10
N LEU A 180 7.68 5.92 -2.41
CA LEU A 180 7.25 4.76 -3.21
C LEU A 180 7.85 3.45 -2.67
N ARG A 181 9.15 3.45 -2.29
CA ARG A 181 9.79 2.30 -1.66
C ARG A 181 9.14 1.92 -0.34
N SER A 182 8.77 2.91 0.47
CA SER A 182 8.05 2.65 1.72
C SER A 182 6.69 2.00 1.48
N VAL A 183 5.96 2.43 0.45
CA VAL A 183 4.68 1.80 0.04
C VAL A 183 4.91 0.37 -0.45
N PHE A 184 5.96 0.11 -1.24
CA PHE A 184 6.32 -1.25 -1.64
C PHE A 184 6.67 -2.15 -0.46
N ASN A 185 7.43 -1.64 0.52
CA ASN A 185 7.74 -2.41 1.73
C ASN A 185 6.46 -2.81 2.47
N LYS A 186 5.50 -1.88 2.58
CA LYS A 186 4.18 -2.16 3.14
C LYS A 186 3.38 -3.18 2.31
N ALA A 187 3.47 -3.10 0.98
CA ALA A 187 2.83 -4.06 0.09
C ALA A 187 3.40 -5.48 0.28
N VAL A 188 4.71 -5.62 0.44
CA VAL A 188 5.37 -6.91 0.74
C VAL A 188 4.97 -7.41 2.13
N GLU A 189 5.00 -6.54 3.16
CA GLU A 189 4.58 -6.86 4.53
C GLU A 189 3.12 -7.36 4.58
N LEU A 190 2.25 -6.73 3.81
CA LEU A 190 0.84 -7.10 3.68
C LEU A 190 0.59 -8.25 2.69
N GLN A 191 1.65 -8.84 2.13
CA GLN A 191 1.60 -9.93 1.14
C GLN A 191 0.79 -9.59 -0.12
N LEU A 192 0.66 -8.31 -0.47
CA LEU A 192 0.01 -7.86 -1.70
C LEU A 192 0.86 -8.10 -2.94
N VAL A 193 2.17 -8.22 -2.75
CA VAL A 193 3.16 -8.54 -3.78
C VAL A 193 4.23 -9.47 -3.20
N LYS A 194 4.68 -10.43 -3.98
CA LYS A 194 5.80 -11.29 -3.61
C LYS A 194 7.12 -10.51 -3.61
N ARG A 195 8.04 -10.88 -2.72
CA ARG A 195 9.36 -10.26 -2.63
C ARG A 195 10.15 -10.31 -3.94
N ASP A 196 9.95 -11.34 -4.76
CA ASP A 196 10.60 -11.52 -6.05
C ASP A 196 10.29 -10.39 -7.05
N TYR A 197 9.17 -9.70 -6.88
CA TYR A 197 8.77 -8.53 -7.68
C TYR A 197 9.23 -7.20 -7.10
N TYR A 198 10.11 -7.20 -6.08
CA TYR A 198 10.54 -5.98 -5.44
C TYR A 198 11.59 -5.23 -6.28
N PRO A 199 11.26 -4.07 -6.87
CA PRO A 199 12.11 -3.44 -7.86
C PRO A 199 13.32 -2.69 -7.29
N PHE A 200 13.29 -2.37 -5.98
CA PHE A 200 14.34 -1.55 -5.35
C PHE A 200 15.60 -2.35 -4.98
N ASP A 201 15.62 -3.65 -5.19
CA ASP A 201 16.86 -4.43 -5.12
C ASP A 201 17.76 -4.13 -6.32
N ALA A 202 17.17 -3.95 -7.51
CA ALA A 202 17.86 -3.59 -8.74
C ALA A 202 17.96 -2.05 -8.94
N TYR A 203 17.04 -1.26 -8.36
CA TYR A 203 17.02 0.19 -8.47
C TYR A 203 17.39 0.86 -7.15
N LYS A 204 18.59 1.45 -7.08
CA LYS A 204 19.11 2.06 -5.84
C LYS A 204 18.67 3.52 -5.72
N VAL A 205 17.95 3.85 -4.66
CA VAL A 205 17.51 5.23 -4.35
C VAL A 205 18.66 6.09 -3.81
N SER A 206 19.71 5.46 -3.27
CA SER A 206 20.90 6.14 -2.73
C SER A 206 21.75 6.86 -3.78
N LYS A 207 21.49 6.65 -5.08
CA LYS A 207 22.22 7.31 -6.17
C LYS A 207 21.95 8.81 -6.30
N PHE A 208 20.84 9.30 -5.71
CA PHE A 208 20.49 10.71 -5.80
C PHE A 208 21.31 11.56 -4.85
N ASP A 209 21.90 12.65 -5.36
CA ASP A 209 22.60 13.61 -4.52
C ASP A 209 21.58 14.51 -3.80
N THR A 210 21.41 14.26 -2.50
CA THR A 210 20.51 15.03 -1.65
C THR A 210 21.23 16.04 -0.77
N ARG A 211 22.53 16.26 -1.00
CA ARG A 211 23.31 17.25 -0.26
C ARG A 211 22.80 18.65 -0.60
N THR A 212 22.37 19.37 0.40
CA THR A 212 21.98 20.78 0.26
C THR A 212 23.10 21.69 0.73
N LYS A 213 23.28 22.82 0.05
CA LYS A 213 24.18 23.86 0.55
C LYS A 213 23.65 24.37 1.89
N LYS A 214 24.49 24.35 2.91
CA LYS A 214 24.16 24.98 4.19
C LYS A 214 23.96 26.48 3.95
N ARG A 215 22.77 26.98 4.24
CA ARG A 215 22.41 28.42 4.12
C ARG A 215 22.56 29.11 5.49
N ALA A 216 23.68 28.86 6.16
CA ALA A 216 23.99 29.59 7.38
C ALA A 216 24.32 31.03 7.01
N ILE A 217 23.74 31.98 7.71
CA ILE A 217 24.09 33.41 7.63
C ILE A 217 25.08 33.77 8.72
N ALA A 218 25.88 34.77 8.46
CA ALA A 218 26.86 35.25 9.45
C ALA A 218 26.16 35.97 10.61
N LYS A 219 26.83 36.04 11.77
CA LYS A 219 26.30 36.75 12.95
C LYS A 219 26.03 38.25 12.66
N GLU A 220 26.84 38.84 11.81
CA GLU A 220 26.65 40.21 11.34
C GLU A 220 25.35 40.41 10.58
N ASP A 221 24.98 39.43 9.76
CA ASP A 221 23.69 39.50 9.01
C ASP A 221 22.52 39.28 9.93
N VAL A 222 22.65 38.40 10.96
CA VAL A 222 21.62 38.27 12.01
C VAL A 222 21.40 39.61 12.72
N ARG A 223 22.49 40.33 13.08
CA ARG A 223 22.40 41.67 13.69
C ARG A 223 21.67 42.66 12.80
N LYS A 224 21.97 42.66 11.48
CA LYS A 224 21.25 43.50 10.50
C LYS A 224 19.75 43.18 10.48
N VAL A 225 19.36 41.90 10.50
CA VAL A 225 17.95 41.47 10.55
C VAL A 225 17.26 41.98 11.82
N ILE A 226 17.94 41.88 12.97
CA ILE A 226 17.43 42.42 14.26
C ILE A 226 17.22 43.92 14.21
N ALA A 227 18.17 44.63 13.60
CA ALA A 227 18.17 46.09 13.52
C ALA A 227 17.29 46.68 12.40
N LEU A 228 16.58 45.85 11.62
CA LEU A 228 15.71 46.31 10.55
C LEU A 228 14.61 47.22 11.11
N ASP A 229 14.54 48.46 10.62
CA ASP A 229 13.39 49.33 10.86
C ASP A 229 12.24 48.92 9.92
N LEU A 230 11.22 48.31 10.50
CA LEU A 230 10.02 47.87 9.80
C LEU A 230 8.78 48.71 10.21
N SER A 231 9.02 49.93 10.69
CA SER A 231 7.93 50.84 11.10
C SER A 231 6.94 51.10 9.96
N GLN A 232 7.43 51.20 8.74
CA GLN A 232 6.66 51.37 7.50
C GLN A 232 6.41 50.02 6.75
N GLY A 233 6.88 48.91 7.29
CA GLY A 233 6.74 47.60 6.67
C GLY A 233 5.37 46.92 6.90
N TYR A 234 5.08 45.90 6.12
CA TYR A 234 3.87 45.10 6.32
C TYR A 234 3.90 44.36 7.66
N PRO A 235 2.73 44.14 8.31
CA PRO A 235 2.65 43.36 9.55
C PRO A 235 3.31 41.97 9.46
N SER A 236 3.27 41.33 8.27
CA SER A 236 3.92 40.03 7.99
C SER A 236 5.44 40.09 8.04
N GLU A 237 6.07 41.22 7.68
CA GLU A 237 7.51 41.39 7.71
C GLU A 237 8.01 41.52 9.16
N ARG A 238 7.27 42.27 9.99
CA ARG A 238 7.54 42.37 11.44
C ARG A 238 7.44 41.01 12.09
N LEU A 239 6.32 40.29 11.83
CA LEU A 239 6.14 38.94 12.36
C LEU A 239 7.25 37.99 11.91
N ALA A 240 7.65 38.02 10.64
CA ALA A 240 8.71 37.16 10.12
C ALA A 240 10.06 37.45 10.79
N ARG A 241 10.43 38.74 10.99
CA ARG A 241 11.62 39.11 11.75
C ARG A 241 11.56 38.64 13.19
N ASP A 242 10.46 38.86 13.86
CA ASP A 242 10.31 38.52 15.29
C ASP A 242 10.36 37.00 15.51
N ILE A 243 9.72 36.24 14.65
CA ILE A 243 9.78 34.78 14.64
C ILE A 243 11.19 34.29 14.36
N PHE A 244 11.90 34.88 13.38
CA PHE A 244 13.28 34.53 13.08
C PHE A 244 14.20 34.78 14.29
N VAL A 245 14.09 35.96 14.91
CA VAL A 245 14.87 36.35 16.09
C VAL A 245 14.56 35.43 17.26
N PHE A 246 13.30 35.14 17.52
CA PHE A 246 12.89 34.22 18.57
C PHE A 246 13.49 32.82 18.33
N SER A 247 13.33 32.27 17.11
CA SER A 247 13.90 30.97 16.78
C SER A 247 15.43 30.94 16.89
N TYR A 248 16.12 32.01 16.46
CA TYR A 248 17.58 32.10 16.53
C TYR A 248 18.08 32.04 18.00
N PHE A 249 17.48 32.82 18.90
CA PHE A 249 17.85 32.82 20.31
C PHE A 249 17.30 31.63 21.06
N GLY A 250 16.22 31.03 20.59
CA GLY A 250 15.63 29.78 21.09
C GLY A 250 16.37 28.51 20.62
N ALA A 251 17.61 28.63 20.10
CA ALA A 251 18.43 27.53 19.64
C ALA A 251 17.79 26.72 18.48
N GLY A 252 16.99 27.37 17.64
CA GLY A 252 16.37 26.75 16.48
C GLY A 252 15.04 26.05 16.77
N ILE A 253 14.31 26.53 17.77
CA ILE A 253 12.92 26.05 18.02
C ILE A 253 12.11 26.14 16.72
N ASN A 254 11.45 25.05 16.37
CA ASN A 254 10.59 25.00 15.19
C ASN A 254 9.22 25.60 15.52
N PHE A 255 8.55 26.22 14.54
CA PHE A 255 7.21 26.81 14.71
C PHE A 255 6.10 25.78 15.00
N ALA A 256 6.39 24.50 14.91
CA ALA A 256 5.47 23.42 15.22
C ALA A 256 5.60 22.90 16.67
N ASP A 257 6.62 23.36 17.39
CA ASP A 257 6.90 23.01 18.79
C ASP A 257 6.28 24.04 19.72
#